data_7cf70ed313d309c5d2c1c52c7f7e6ccd
#
_entry.id   7cf70ed313d309c5d2c1c52c7f7e6ccd
#
_cell.length_a   1.000
_cell.length_b   1.000
_cell.length_c   1.000
_cell.angle_alpha   90.00
_cell.angle_beta   90.00
_cell.angle_gamma   90.00
#
_symmetry.space_group_name_H-M   'P 1'
#
loop_
_entity.id
_entity.type
_entity.pdbx_description
1 polymer ?
#
loop_
_entity_poly.entity_id
_entity_poly.type
_entity_poly.pdbx_seq_one_letter_code
_entity_poly.pdbx_strand_id
1 'polypeptide(L)'
;MVQYQTTVDRAFAALADPTRRAVLERLGSGSATISELAQPFGMSLTGMKKHIRLLEDAQLMRTEKVGRVRRCTLAPYAFEGISTWLQRLDRFAQVVERTKGDR
;
A
#
# COMPACT_ATOMS: atom_id res chain seq x y z
N MET A 1 -20.87 8.46 8.01
CA MET A 1 -19.88 7.49 7.53
C MET A 1 -18.66 7.50 8.41
N VAL A 2 -18.13 6.35 8.69
CA VAL A 2 -17.04 6.20 9.62
C VAL A 2 -15.71 6.48 8.94
N GLN A 3 -14.83 7.20 9.62
CA GLN A 3 -13.50 7.54 9.12
C GLN A 3 -12.67 6.30 8.78
N TYR A 4 -12.85 5.24 9.52
CA TYR A 4 -12.20 3.95 9.28
C TYR A 4 -12.47 3.44 7.86
N GLN A 5 -13.74 3.50 7.42
CA GLN A 5 -14.13 3.07 6.09
C GLN A 5 -13.45 3.89 5.01
N THR A 6 -13.36 5.19 5.19
CA THR A 6 -12.67 6.08 4.25
C THR A 6 -11.20 5.71 4.14
N THR A 7 -10.55 5.39 5.25
CA THR A 7 -9.14 4.99 5.26
C THR A 7 -8.94 3.68 4.49
N VAL A 8 -9.81 2.71 4.71
CA VAL A 8 -9.75 1.42 4.01
C VAL A 8 -9.97 1.62 2.50
N ASP A 9 -10.93 2.44 2.13
CA ASP A 9 -11.22 2.73 0.72
C ASP A 9 -10.02 3.36 0.03
N ARG A 10 -9.37 4.32 0.68
CA ARG A 10 -8.16 4.95 0.14
C ARG A 10 -7.01 3.96 -0.02
N ALA A 11 -6.87 3.06 0.94
CA ALA A 11 -5.84 2.04 0.89
C ALA A 11 -6.06 1.12 -0.31
N PHE A 12 -7.27 0.63 -0.52
CA PHE A 12 -7.57 -0.22 -1.68
C PHE A 12 -7.41 0.53 -2.99
N ALA A 13 -7.83 1.79 -3.04
CA ALA A 13 -7.64 2.61 -4.24
C ALA A 13 -6.16 2.79 -4.57
N ALA A 14 -5.33 3.03 -3.56
CA ALA A 14 -3.90 3.16 -3.75
C ALA A 14 -3.28 1.86 -4.24
N LEU A 15 -3.77 0.72 -3.77
CA LEU A 15 -3.26 -0.59 -4.16
C LEU A 15 -3.76 -1.06 -5.53
N ALA A 16 -4.70 -0.34 -6.13
CA ALA A 16 -5.24 -0.73 -7.43
C ALA A 16 -4.24 -0.53 -8.57
N ASP A 17 -3.18 0.24 -8.37
CA ASP A 17 -2.18 0.51 -9.40
C ASP A 17 -0.95 -0.40 -9.22
N PRO A 18 -0.48 -1.07 -10.29
CA PRO A 18 0.65 -1.99 -10.19
C PRO A 18 1.96 -1.30 -9.81
N THR A 19 2.18 -0.06 -10.27
CA THR A 19 3.39 0.68 -9.90
C THR A 19 3.41 0.97 -8.41
N ARG A 20 2.27 1.39 -7.85
CA ARG A 20 2.19 1.66 -6.41
C ARG A 20 2.39 0.39 -5.59
N ARG A 21 1.85 -0.75 -6.04
CA ARG A 21 2.09 -2.01 -5.35
C ARG A 21 3.58 -2.37 -5.35
N ALA A 22 4.26 -2.17 -6.49
CA ALA A 22 5.68 -2.47 -6.60
C ALA A 22 6.52 -1.56 -5.71
N VAL A 23 6.12 -0.29 -5.57
CA VAL A 23 6.79 0.64 -4.64
C VAL A 23 6.70 0.12 -3.20
N LEU A 24 5.52 -0.30 -2.79
CA LEU A 24 5.33 -0.83 -1.43
C LEU A 24 6.14 -2.10 -1.20
N GLU A 25 6.19 -2.99 -2.19
CA GLU A 25 7.00 -4.21 -2.11
C GLU A 25 8.47 -3.87 -1.93
N ARG A 26 8.97 -2.89 -2.69
CA ARG A 26 10.35 -2.43 -2.58
C ARG A 26 10.63 -1.88 -1.17
N LEU A 27 9.69 -1.11 -0.62
CA LEU A 27 9.85 -0.53 0.71
C LEU A 27 9.78 -1.60 1.80
N GLY A 28 9.22 -2.75 1.51
CA GLY A 28 9.25 -3.89 2.42
C GLY A 28 10.65 -4.39 2.71
N SER A 29 11.61 -4.12 1.81
CA SER A 29 13.02 -4.48 1.99
C SER A 29 13.83 -3.40 2.69
N GLY A 30 13.25 -2.24 2.94
CA GLY A 30 13.93 -1.13 3.60
C GLY A 30 13.62 0.19 2.95
N SER A 31 14.06 1.28 3.55
CA SER A 31 13.81 2.61 3.02
C SER A 31 14.47 2.83 1.67
N ALA A 32 13.93 3.77 0.91
CA ALA A 32 14.47 4.12 -0.40
C ALA A 32 14.22 5.60 -0.65
N THR A 33 15.07 6.21 -1.48
CA THR A 33 14.83 7.58 -1.94
C THR A 33 13.81 7.56 -3.07
N ILE A 34 13.24 8.72 -3.38
CA ILE A 34 12.30 8.83 -4.50
C ILE A 34 13.01 8.45 -5.81
N SER A 35 14.26 8.85 -5.99
CA SER A 35 15.05 8.48 -7.17
C SER A 35 15.23 6.97 -7.30
N GLU A 36 15.54 6.31 -6.19
CA GLU A 36 15.69 4.85 -6.16
C GLU A 36 14.39 4.15 -6.51
N LEU A 37 13.26 4.71 -6.10
CA LEU A 37 11.96 4.13 -6.43
C LEU A 37 11.59 4.36 -7.89
N ALA A 38 11.96 5.51 -8.46
CA ALA A 38 11.61 5.84 -9.84
C ALA A 38 12.45 5.08 -10.87
N GLN A 39 13.70 4.79 -10.55
CA GLN A 39 14.67 4.24 -11.49
C GLN A 39 14.22 2.92 -12.14
N PRO A 40 13.76 1.91 -11.40
CA PRO A 40 13.37 0.64 -12.01
C PRO A 40 12.22 0.76 -13.02
N PHE A 41 11.43 1.82 -12.92
CA PHE A 41 10.29 2.02 -13.83
C PHE A 41 10.60 2.95 -14.99
N GLY A 42 11.82 3.49 -15.06
CA GLY A 42 12.15 4.51 -16.05
C GLY A 42 11.29 5.75 -15.93
N MET A 43 10.83 6.03 -14.72
CA MET A 43 9.86 7.08 -14.47
C MET A 43 10.55 8.37 -14.00
N SER A 44 9.98 9.52 -14.35
CA SER A 44 10.47 10.79 -13.84
C SER A 44 10.19 10.94 -12.36
N LEU A 45 10.96 11.81 -11.69
CA LEU A 45 10.71 12.10 -10.28
C LEU A 45 9.31 12.68 -10.07
N THR A 46 8.85 13.53 -10.99
CA THR A 46 7.51 14.12 -10.93
C THR A 46 6.44 13.04 -10.99
N GLY A 47 6.59 12.07 -11.88
CA GLY A 47 5.64 10.96 -12.00
C GLY A 47 5.63 10.11 -10.75
N MET A 48 6.82 9.78 -10.24
CA MET A 48 6.90 8.96 -9.03
C MET A 48 6.33 9.70 -7.81
N LYS A 49 6.54 11.01 -7.72
CA LYS A 49 6.00 11.79 -6.60
C LYS A 49 4.47 11.74 -6.53
N LYS A 50 3.79 11.64 -7.67
CA LYS A 50 2.34 11.51 -7.70
C LYS A 50 1.90 10.19 -7.08
N HIS A 51 2.58 9.10 -7.42
CA HIS A 51 2.31 7.79 -6.81
C HIS A 51 2.57 7.80 -5.32
N ILE A 52 3.68 8.40 -4.91
CA ILE A 52 4.06 8.50 -3.50
C ILE A 52 3.02 9.29 -2.72
N ARG A 53 2.52 10.40 -3.28
CA ARG A 53 1.49 11.21 -2.61
C ARG A 53 0.23 10.39 -2.34
N LEU A 54 -0.21 9.59 -3.32
CA LEU A 54 -1.40 8.76 -3.13
C LEU A 54 -1.19 7.70 -2.06
N LEU A 55 0.01 7.14 -2.01
CA LEU A 55 0.36 6.17 -0.96
C LEU A 55 0.44 6.81 0.42
N GLU A 56 0.98 8.03 0.50
CA GLU A 56 1.01 8.77 1.76
C GLU A 56 -0.39 9.16 2.22
N ASP A 57 -1.24 9.64 1.29
CA ASP A 57 -2.61 10.00 1.60
C ASP A 57 -3.41 8.81 2.11
N ALA A 58 -3.07 7.62 1.63
CA ALA A 58 -3.68 6.37 2.09
C ALA A 58 -3.04 5.85 3.38
N GLN A 59 -2.06 6.56 3.92
CA GLN A 59 -1.33 6.19 5.13
C GLN A 59 -0.58 4.85 5.03
N LEU A 60 -0.17 4.50 3.81
CA LEU A 60 0.57 3.25 3.57
C LEU A 60 2.08 3.46 3.63
N MET A 61 2.53 4.68 3.44
CA MET A 61 3.94 5.00 3.52
C MET A 61 4.14 6.41 4.07
N ARG A 62 5.37 6.70 4.45
CA ARG A 62 5.77 8.03 4.91
C ARG A 62 7.02 8.46 4.17
N THR A 63 7.17 9.77 3.96
CA THR A 63 8.40 10.34 3.48
C THR A 63 8.99 11.23 4.58
N GLU A 64 10.30 11.22 4.65
CA GLU A 64 11.03 11.96 5.67
C GLU A 64 12.24 12.61 5.02
N LYS A 65 12.48 13.87 5.32
CA LYS A 65 13.66 14.56 4.81
C LYS A 65 14.84 14.26 5.71
N VAL A 66 15.85 13.63 5.14
CA VAL A 66 17.11 13.30 5.83
C VAL A 66 18.23 14.02 5.09
N GLY A 67 18.73 15.12 5.66
CA GLY A 67 19.67 15.97 4.95
C GLY A 67 19.00 16.63 3.76
N ARG A 68 19.53 16.40 2.56
CA ARG A 68 19.00 16.95 1.32
C ARG A 68 18.13 15.96 0.57
N VAL A 69 17.89 14.80 1.14
CA VAL A 69 17.24 13.68 0.45
C VAL A 69 15.93 13.34 1.13
N ARG A 70 14.90 13.00 0.35
CA ARG A 70 13.68 12.47 0.89
C ARG A 70 13.73 10.95 0.85
N ARG A 71 13.58 10.35 2.01
CA ARG A 71 13.54 8.90 2.14
C ARG A 71 12.12 8.45 2.40
N CYS A 72 11.77 7.34 1.77
CA CYS A 72 10.44 6.75 1.86
C CYS A 72 10.52 5.47 2.68
N THR A 73 9.54 5.26 3.55
CA THR A 73 9.44 4.04 4.37
C THR A 73 7.98 3.62 4.42
N LEU A 74 7.74 2.34 4.70
CA LEU A 74 6.39 1.88 5.00
C LEU A 74 5.93 2.50 6.31
N ALA A 75 4.69 2.93 6.38
CA ALA A 75 4.13 3.46 7.61
C ALA A 75 3.88 2.31 8.59
N PRO A 76 4.20 2.48 9.89
CA PRO A 76 3.83 1.47 10.88
C PRO A 76 2.32 1.28 10.88
N TYR A 77 1.87 0.06 11.06
CA TYR A 77 0.45 -0.25 11.10
C TYR A 77 -0.31 0.08 9.81
N ALA A 78 0.41 0.35 8.72
CA ALA A 78 -0.17 0.75 7.44
C ALA A 78 -1.21 -0.23 6.94
N PHE A 79 -0.95 -1.51 7.13
CA PHE A 79 -1.77 -2.56 6.53
C PHE A 79 -2.76 -3.19 7.51
N GLU A 80 -2.89 -2.65 8.73
CA GLU A 80 -3.79 -3.21 9.74
C GLU A 80 -5.24 -3.29 9.26
N GLY A 81 -5.77 -2.18 8.75
CA GLY A 81 -7.14 -2.15 8.26
C GLY A 81 -7.39 -3.10 7.11
N ILE A 82 -6.43 -3.14 6.17
CA ILE A 82 -6.50 -4.05 5.04
C ILE A 82 -6.43 -5.50 5.51
N SER A 83 -5.50 -5.78 6.40
CA SER A 83 -5.31 -7.13 6.94
C SER A 83 -6.57 -7.62 7.65
N THR A 84 -7.18 -6.77 8.46
CA THR A 84 -8.43 -7.09 9.15
C THR A 84 -9.54 -7.41 8.14
N TRP A 85 -9.64 -6.61 7.09
CA TRP A 85 -10.65 -6.81 6.06
C TRP A 85 -10.42 -8.11 5.30
N LEU A 86 -9.16 -8.40 4.95
CA LEU A 86 -8.80 -9.64 4.26
C LEU A 86 -9.08 -10.87 5.10
N GLN A 87 -8.91 -10.79 6.41
CA GLN A 87 -9.27 -11.87 7.32
C GLN A 87 -10.76 -12.20 7.25
N ARG A 88 -11.59 -11.19 7.06
CA ARG A 88 -13.03 -11.40 6.86
C ARG A 88 -13.29 -12.18 5.58
N LEU A 89 -12.57 -11.87 4.51
CA LEU A 89 -12.69 -12.60 3.25
C LEU A 89 -12.28 -14.06 3.41
N ASP A 90 -11.24 -14.33 4.19
CA ASP A 90 -10.83 -15.70 4.48
C ASP A 90 -11.95 -16.52 5.11
N ARG A 91 -12.71 -15.89 6.01
CA ARG A 91 -13.86 -16.56 6.63
C ARG A 91 -14.91 -16.91 5.59
N PHE A 92 -15.18 -16.00 4.64
CA PHE A 92 -16.11 -16.28 3.56
C PHE A 92 -15.61 -17.39 2.66
N ALA A 93 -14.32 -17.41 2.35
CA ALA A 93 -13.72 -18.46 1.54
C ALA A 93 -13.88 -19.82 2.22
N GLN A 94 -13.68 -19.89 3.52
CA GLN A 94 -13.86 -21.13 4.27
C GLN A 94 -15.30 -21.62 4.22
N VAL A 95 -16.26 -20.70 4.32
CA VAL A 95 -17.70 -21.06 4.23
C VAL A 95 -18.01 -21.61 2.85
N VAL A 96 -17.52 -20.98 1.79
CA VAL A 96 -17.74 -21.45 0.42
C VAL A 96 -17.16 -22.83 0.20
N GLU A 97 -15.94 -23.08 0.66
CA GLU A 97 -15.28 -24.39 0.54
C GLU A 97 -16.05 -25.46 1.31
N ARG A 98 -16.51 -25.13 2.52
CA ARG A 98 -17.30 -26.04 3.34
C ARG A 98 -18.60 -26.42 2.62
N THR A 99 -19.26 -25.44 2.04
CA THR A 99 -20.51 -25.67 1.30
C THR A 99 -20.26 -26.59 0.11
N LYS A 100 -19.15 -26.40 -0.60
CA LYS A 100 -18.77 -27.28 -1.71
C LYS A 100 -18.53 -28.70 -1.25
N GLY A 101 -17.89 -28.85 -0.09
CA GLY A 101 -17.57 -30.16 0.46
C GLY A 101 -18.78 -30.97 0.89
N ASP A 102 -19.87 -30.30 1.17
CA ASP A 102 -21.10 -30.91 1.70
C ASP A 102 -22.03 -31.47 0.63
N ARG A 103 -21.61 -31.52 -0.61
CA ARG A 103 -22.41 -32.08 -1.69
C ARG A 103 -22.42 -33.58 -1.69
#